data_55a4105ccd5bd6e569c0d0593b597e6d
#
_entry.id   55a4105ccd5bd6e569c0d0593b597e6d
#
_cell.length_a   1.000
_cell.length_b   1.000
_cell.length_c   1.000
_cell.angle_alpha   90.00
_cell.angle_beta   90.00
_cell.angle_gamma   90.00
#
_symmetry.space_group_name_H-M   'P 1'
#
loop_
_entity.id
_entity.type
_entity.pdbx_description
1 polymer ?
#
loop_
_entity_poly.entity_id
_entity_poly.type
_entity_poly.pdbx_seq_one_letter_code
_entity_poly.pdbx_strand_id
1 'polypeptide(L)'
;MSTPTQTPRAATPARTSKSTRVRRAAWLVNALFWSAFAVLEGVNHGWLAGLLAGFFLIAPDLTFLVGLRDAPRMARGQLPPRAVPYYNAAHRALVPVALIALFPFSPVAWPPAFAALCGWLAHISYDRAFGYGLRTKEGFQRG
;
A
#
# COMPACT_ATOMS: atom_id res chain seq x y z
N MET A 1 -1.17 -16.21 -54.51
CA MET A 1 -1.95 -16.32 -53.27
C MET A 1 -1.42 -15.28 -52.29
N SER A 2 -2.13 -14.15 -52.20
CA SER A 2 -1.70 -13.02 -51.34
C SER A 2 -2.31 -13.18 -49.94
N THR A 3 -1.49 -13.32 -48.91
CA THR A 3 -1.91 -13.43 -47.53
C THR A 3 -2.43 -12.06 -47.03
N PRO A 4 -3.62 -11.94 -46.47
CA PRO A 4 -4.11 -10.66 -45.97
C PRO A 4 -3.34 -10.27 -44.69
N THR A 5 -2.71 -9.10 -44.74
CA THR A 5 -2.04 -8.47 -43.58
C THR A 5 -3.11 -8.05 -42.57
N GLN A 6 -3.22 -8.73 -41.46
CA GLN A 6 -4.09 -8.33 -40.35
C GLN A 6 -3.49 -7.09 -39.64
N THR A 7 -4.19 -5.96 -39.79
CA THR A 7 -3.90 -4.74 -39.03
C THR A 7 -4.12 -4.98 -37.55
N PRO A 8 -3.17 -4.64 -36.63
CA PRO A 8 -3.35 -4.82 -35.20
C PRO A 8 -4.54 -3.97 -34.73
N ARG A 9 -5.57 -4.63 -34.19
CA ARG A 9 -6.74 -3.97 -33.62
C ARG A 9 -6.29 -3.23 -32.36
N ALA A 10 -6.37 -1.90 -32.37
CA ALA A 10 -6.06 -1.08 -31.19
C ALA A 10 -6.90 -1.55 -29.99
N ALA A 11 -6.22 -1.92 -28.90
CA ALA A 11 -6.88 -2.36 -27.69
C ALA A 11 -7.69 -1.19 -27.09
N THR A 12 -9.01 -1.35 -27.03
CA THR A 12 -9.91 -0.41 -26.37
C THR A 12 -9.55 -0.32 -24.89
N PRO A 13 -9.33 0.88 -24.31
CA PRO A 13 -8.98 1.00 -22.89
C PRO A 13 -10.09 0.40 -22.02
N ALA A 14 -9.73 -0.52 -21.14
CA ALA A 14 -10.64 -1.22 -20.26
C ALA A 14 -11.37 -0.19 -19.35
N ARG A 15 -12.67 -0.06 -19.55
CA ARG A 15 -13.55 0.83 -18.78
C ARG A 15 -13.62 0.28 -17.35
N THR A 16 -13.03 1.00 -16.39
CA THR A 16 -13.08 0.60 -14.96
C THR A 16 -14.52 0.45 -14.49
N SER A 17 -14.86 -0.71 -13.91
CA SER A 17 -16.22 -1.01 -13.47
C SER A 17 -16.65 -0.06 -12.34
N LYS A 18 -17.95 0.19 -12.18
CA LYS A 18 -18.51 0.98 -11.06
C LYS A 18 -18.04 0.43 -9.70
N SER A 19 -18.00 -0.88 -9.54
CA SER A 19 -17.52 -1.56 -8.35
C SER A 19 -16.06 -1.20 -8.00
N THR A 20 -15.18 -1.14 -8.99
CA THR A 20 -13.77 -0.75 -8.78
C THR A 20 -13.66 0.70 -8.31
N ARG A 21 -14.46 1.61 -8.88
CA ARG A 21 -14.45 3.03 -8.46
C ARG A 21 -14.94 3.20 -7.02
N VAL A 22 -16.04 2.54 -6.65
CA VAL A 22 -16.58 2.58 -5.28
C VAL A 22 -15.56 2.03 -4.29
N ARG A 23 -14.94 0.90 -4.59
CA ARG A 23 -13.89 0.31 -3.74
C ARG A 23 -12.70 1.26 -3.56
N ARG A 24 -12.22 1.91 -4.62
CA ARG A 24 -11.13 2.89 -4.54
C ARG A 24 -11.51 4.12 -3.72
N ALA A 25 -12.73 4.63 -3.91
CA ALA A 25 -13.25 5.75 -3.12
C ALA A 25 -13.34 5.40 -1.63
N ALA A 26 -13.83 4.21 -1.28
CA ALA A 26 -13.87 3.73 0.10
C ALA A 26 -12.46 3.64 0.71
N TRP A 27 -11.48 3.15 -0.04
CA TRP A 27 -10.08 3.14 0.42
C TRP A 27 -9.50 4.54 0.58
N LEU A 28 -9.86 5.49 -0.29
CA LEU A 28 -9.42 6.88 -0.15
C LEU A 28 -10.00 7.53 1.13
N VAL A 29 -11.29 7.31 1.40
CA VAL A 29 -11.91 7.79 2.65
C VAL A 29 -11.19 7.18 3.86
N ASN A 30 -10.90 5.89 3.82
CA ASN A 30 -10.16 5.22 4.89
C ASN A 30 -8.73 5.79 5.05
N ALA A 31 -8.05 6.11 3.95
CA ALA A 31 -6.73 6.72 3.96
C ALA A 31 -6.76 8.10 4.63
N LEU A 32 -7.71 8.95 4.26
CA LEU A 32 -7.91 10.28 4.85
C LEU A 32 -8.25 10.19 6.35
N PHE A 33 -9.10 9.24 6.74
CA PHE A 33 -9.44 8.99 8.13
C PHE A 33 -8.19 8.68 8.96
N TRP A 34 -7.38 7.70 8.57
CA TRP A 34 -6.18 7.33 9.30
C TRP A 34 -5.08 8.40 9.24
N SER A 35 -5.01 9.17 8.15
CA SER A 35 -4.12 10.34 8.07
C SER A 35 -4.51 11.41 9.07
N ALA A 36 -5.81 11.68 9.24
CA ALA A 36 -6.30 12.63 10.24
C ALA A 36 -5.93 12.19 11.66
N PHE A 37 -6.09 10.89 11.99
CA PHE A 37 -5.64 10.36 13.29
C PHE A 37 -4.13 10.48 13.46
N ALA A 38 -3.33 10.16 12.44
CA ALA A 38 -1.88 10.31 12.49
C ALA A 38 -1.46 11.76 12.79
N VAL A 39 -2.13 12.74 12.18
CA VAL A 39 -1.90 14.17 12.45
C VAL A 39 -2.33 14.55 13.86
N LEU A 40 -3.52 14.12 14.30
CA LEU A 40 -4.02 14.38 15.65
C LEU A 40 -3.09 13.83 16.73
N GLU A 41 -2.56 12.61 16.53
CA GLU A 41 -1.58 12.02 17.44
C GLU A 41 -0.29 12.86 17.52
N GLY A 42 0.19 13.35 16.37
CA GLY A 42 1.36 14.24 16.32
C GLY A 42 1.11 15.57 17.05
N VAL A 43 -0.07 16.15 16.89
CA VAL A 43 -0.46 17.41 17.56
C VAL A 43 -0.61 17.23 19.07
N ASN A 44 -1.26 16.13 19.50
CA ASN A 44 -1.58 15.90 20.91
C ASN A 44 -0.41 15.31 21.73
N HIS A 45 0.45 14.51 21.08
CA HIS A 45 1.50 13.74 21.76
C HIS A 45 2.92 14.13 21.32
N GLY A 46 3.05 15.21 20.57
CA GLY A 46 4.31 15.85 20.24
C GLY A 46 5.05 15.27 19.03
N TRP A 47 6.22 15.86 18.75
CA TRP A 47 6.97 15.65 17.53
C TRP A 47 7.34 14.18 17.24
N LEU A 48 7.58 13.38 18.29
CA LEU A 48 7.94 11.97 18.13
C LEU A 48 6.77 11.15 17.53
N ALA A 49 5.54 11.41 18.00
CA ALA A 49 4.36 10.76 17.44
C ALA A 49 4.17 11.16 15.96
N GLY A 50 4.32 12.44 15.63
CA GLY A 50 4.27 12.92 14.24
C GLY A 50 5.37 12.34 13.36
N LEU A 51 6.61 12.25 13.87
CA LEU A 51 7.73 11.65 13.16
C LEU A 51 7.49 10.17 12.86
N LEU A 52 7.03 9.39 13.85
CA LEU A 52 6.75 7.97 13.66
C LEU A 52 5.56 7.75 12.72
N ALA A 53 4.50 8.56 12.81
CA ALA A 53 3.40 8.52 11.86
C ALA A 53 3.89 8.76 10.42
N GLY A 54 4.67 9.80 10.20
CA GLY A 54 5.26 10.13 8.90
C GLY A 54 6.24 9.06 8.40
N PHE A 55 7.08 8.51 9.28
CA PHE A 55 7.97 7.42 8.94
C PHE A 55 7.19 6.18 8.48
N PHE A 56 6.19 5.75 9.23
CA PHE A 56 5.39 4.57 8.88
C PHE A 56 4.42 4.80 7.72
N LEU A 57 4.16 6.06 7.35
CA LEU A 57 3.50 6.39 6.08
C LEU A 57 4.38 6.06 4.85
N ILE A 58 5.70 5.88 5.03
CA ILE A 58 6.66 5.61 3.95
C ILE A 58 7.32 4.24 4.12
N ALA A 59 7.49 3.78 5.36
CA ALA A 59 8.25 2.58 5.70
C ALA A 59 7.84 1.30 4.94
N PRO A 60 6.56 1.03 4.62
CA PRO A 60 6.20 -0.14 3.83
C PRO A 60 6.91 -0.20 2.47
N ASP A 61 7.13 0.96 1.83
CA ASP A 61 7.81 1.04 0.54
C ASP A 61 9.32 0.80 0.63
N LEU A 62 9.91 0.91 1.82
CA LEU A 62 11.33 0.56 2.00
C LEU A 62 11.60 -0.92 1.68
N THR A 63 10.57 -1.76 1.65
CA THR A 63 10.67 -3.15 1.20
C THR A 63 11.14 -3.29 -0.25
N PHE A 64 10.96 -2.26 -1.10
CA PHE A 64 11.52 -2.22 -2.46
C PHE A 64 13.05 -2.27 -2.47
N LEU A 65 13.71 -1.76 -1.43
CA LEU A 65 15.17 -1.78 -1.32
C LEU A 65 15.73 -3.20 -1.31
N VAL A 66 14.97 -4.18 -0.81
CA VAL A 66 15.37 -5.60 -0.79
C VAL A 66 15.60 -6.12 -2.22
N GLY A 67 14.87 -5.61 -3.21
CA GLY A 67 14.95 -6.02 -4.60
C GLY A 67 15.77 -5.09 -5.49
N LEU A 68 16.36 -4.01 -4.98
CA LEU A 68 16.94 -2.93 -5.78
C LEU A 68 17.99 -3.41 -6.78
N ARG A 69 18.85 -4.37 -6.38
CA ARG A 69 19.90 -4.92 -7.25
C ARG A 69 19.37 -5.71 -8.46
N ASP A 70 18.18 -6.29 -8.32
CA ASP A 70 17.55 -7.11 -9.34
C ASP A 70 16.58 -6.30 -10.23
N ALA A 71 16.19 -5.11 -9.78
CA ALA A 71 15.22 -4.24 -10.46
C ALA A 71 15.52 -4.00 -11.96
N PRO A 72 16.79 -3.77 -12.38
CA PRO A 72 17.11 -3.55 -13.80
C PRO A 72 16.82 -4.75 -14.71
N ARG A 73 16.68 -5.95 -14.14
CA ARG A 73 16.41 -7.21 -14.88
C ARG A 73 14.93 -7.57 -14.92
N MET A 74 14.08 -6.80 -14.25
CA MET A 74 12.65 -7.09 -14.12
C MET A 74 11.85 -6.49 -15.28
N ALA A 75 10.75 -7.14 -15.61
CA ALA A 75 9.79 -6.60 -16.55
C ALA A 75 9.08 -5.36 -15.97
N ARG A 76 8.53 -4.52 -16.84
CA ARG A 76 7.81 -3.32 -16.41
C ARG A 76 6.68 -3.67 -15.43
N GLY A 77 6.69 -3.06 -14.25
CA GLY A 77 5.69 -3.29 -13.20
C GLY A 77 5.89 -4.57 -12.38
N GLN A 78 6.98 -5.31 -12.62
CA GLN A 78 7.34 -6.50 -11.87
C GLN A 78 8.24 -6.13 -10.69
N LEU A 79 7.89 -6.56 -9.49
CA LEU A 79 8.74 -6.52 -8.31
C LEU A 79 9.67 -7.74 -8.32
N PRO A 80 10.97 -7.61 -8.00
CA PRO A 80 11.84 -8.76 -7.85
C PRO A 80 11.28 -9.79 -6.89
N PRO A 81 11.21 -11.09 -7.27
CA PRO A 81 10.55 -12.14 -6.48
C PRO A 81 11.06 -12.24 -5.04
N ARG A 82 12.35 -11.95 -4.80
CA ARG A 82 12.91 -11.94 -3.43
C ARG A 82 12.34 -10.82 -2.54
N ALA A 83 11.87 -9.70 -3.11
CA ALA A 83 11.26 -8.61 -2.36
C ALA A 83 9.77 -8.85 -2.08
N VAL A 84 9.10 -9.72 -2.84
CA VAL A 84 7.67 -9.99 -2.74
C VAL A 84 7.19 -10.36 -1.33
N PRO A 85 7.83 -11.28 -0.58
CA PRO A 85 7.34 -11.64 0.75
C PRO A 85 7.36 -10.46 1.72
N TYR A 86 8.41 -9.64 1.69
CA TYR A 86 8.54 -8.44 2.53
C TYR A 86 7.51 -7.39 2.14
N TYR A 87 7.36 -7.11 0.85
CA TYR A 87 6.34 -6.20 0.34
C TYR A 87 4.94 -6.65 0.77
N ASN A 88 4.58 -7.90 0.51
CA ASN A 88 3.27 -8.41 0.86
C ASN A 88 3.01 -8.41 2.37
N ALA A 89 4.01 -8.67 3.20
CA ALA A 89 3.88 -8.59 4.66
C ALA A 89 3.60 -7.15 5.11
N ALA A 90 4.38 -6.17 4.62
CA ALA A 90 4.23 -4.76 4.94
C ALA A 90 2.92 -4.13 4.41
N HIS A 91 2.35 -4.67 3.32
CA HIS A 91 1.13 -4.14 2.67
C HIS A 91 -0.14 -4.95 2.99
N ARG A 92 -0.11 -5.84 3.99
CA ARG A 92 -1.32 -6.50 4.52
C ARG A 92 -2.03 -5.59 5.50
N ALA A 93 -3.15 -4.99 5.09
CA ALA A 93 -3.96 -4.10 5.94
C ALA A 93 -4.43 -4.77 7.25
N LEU A 94 -4.64 -6.10 7.23
CA LEU A 94 -5.05 -6.84 8.41
C LEU A 94 -4.02 -6.73 9.57
N VAL A 95 -2.74 -6.56 9.26
CA VAL A 95 -1.69 -6.46 10.29
C VAL A 95 -1.84 -5.19 11.11
N PRO A 96 -1.75 -3.96 10.54
CA PRO A 96 -1.94 -2.75 11.34
C PRO A 96 -3.36 -2.65 11.92
N VAL A 97 -4.40 -3.15 11.25
CA VAL A 97 -5.77 -3.19 11.81
C VAL A 97 -5.83 -4.04 13.07
N ALA A 98 -5.25 -5.25 13.06
CA ALA A 98 -5.21 -6.10 14.23
C ALA A 98 -4.42 -5.46 15.37
N LEU A 99 -3.28 -4.84 15.08
CA LEU A 99 -2.47 -4.14 16.08
C LEU A 99 -3.19 -2.94 16.68
N ILE A 100 -3.93 -2.16 15.87
CA ILE A 100 -4.77 -1.04 16.35
C ILE A 100 -5.89 -1.56 17.26
N ALA A 101 -6.56 -2.65 16.86
CA ALA A 101 -7.63 -3.25 17.65
C ALA A 101 -7.13 -3.81 19.00
N LEU A 102 -5.91 -4.32 19.04
CA LEU A 102 -5.28 -4.85 20.24
C LEU A 102 -4.63 -3.77 21.11
N PHE A 103 -4.37 -2.59 20.55
CA PHE A 103 -3.63 -1.51 21.22
C PHE A 103 -4.23 -1.10 22.58
N PRO A 104 -5.58 -0.94 22.74
CA PRO A 104 -6.18 -0.59 24.03
C PRO A 104 -5.99 -1.64 25.13
N PHE A 105 -5.71 -2.88 24.76
CA PHE A 105 -5.48 -3.99 25.71
C PHE A 105 -3.99 -4.21 26.00
N SER A 106 -3.13 -3.43 25.35
CA SER A 106 -1.68 -3.50 25.55
C SER A 106 -1.29 -2.85 26.88
N PRO A 107 -0.36 -3.44 27.65
CA PRO A 107 0.22 -2.78 28.82
C PRO A 107 1.08 -1.56 28.42
N VAL A 108 1.42 -1.43 27.15
CA VAL A 108 2.23 -0.33 26.58
C VAL A 108 1.30 0.67 25.89
N ALA A 109 0.68 1.55 26.70
CA ALA A 109 -0.09 2.69 26.15
C ALA A 109 0.88 3.80 25.69
N TRP A 110 1.58 3.58 24.58
CA TRP A 110 2.55 4.53 24.04
C TRP A 110 2.00 5.22 22.77
N PRO A 111 1.54 6.50 22.88
CA PRO A 111 0.90 7.20 21.77
C PRO A 111 1.70 7.23 20.47
N PRO A 112 3.05 7.40 20.48
CA PRO A 112 3.82 7.34 19.24
C PRO A 112 3.74 6.00 18.49
N ALA A 113 3.54 4.87 19.19
CA ALA A 113 3.29 3.59 18.52
C ALA A 113 1.93 3.55 17.84
N PHE A 114 0.90 4.10 18.48
CA PHE A 114 -0.42 4.22 17.86
C PHE A 114 -0.38 5.14 16.62
N ALA A 115 0.31 6.28 16.71
CA ALA A 115 0.55 7.17 15.58
C ALA A 115 1.24 6.47 14.40
N ALA A 116 2.26 5.63 14.69
CA ALA A 116 2.93 4.81 13.68
C ALA A 116 1.97 3.85 12.97
N LEU A 117 1.09 3.18 13.73
CA LEU A 117 0.06 2.27 13.17
C LEU A 117 -0.93 3.01 12.29
N CYS A 118 -1.35 4.23 12.68
CA CYS A 118 -2.20 5.09 11.88
C CYS A 118 -1.52 5.46 10.55
N GLY A 119 -0.25 5.87 10.57
CA GLY A 119 0.55 6.15 9.38
C GLY A 119 0.68 4.94 8.46
N TRP A 120 0.96 3.77 9.03
CA TRP A 120 1.06 2.52 8.27
C TRP A 120 -0.26 2.15 7.58
N LEU A 121 -1.37 2.22 8.29
CA LEU A 121 -2.67 1.90 7.71
C LEU A 121 -3.13 2.94 6.68
N ALA A 122 -2.78 4.23 6.88
CA ALA A 122 -3.00 5.28 5.89
C ALA A 122 -2.23 4.97 4.59
N HIS A 123 -0.94 4.59 4.66
CA HIS A 123 -0.15 4.18 3.49
C HIS A 123 -0.83 3.07 2.68
N ILE A 124 -1.17 1.95 3.34
CA ILE A 124 -1.82 0.83 2.67
C ILE A 124 -3.15 1.26 2.03
N SER A 125 -3.88 2.15 2.69
CA SER A 125 -5.17 2.64 2.20
C SER A 125 -5.00 3.52 0.96
N TYR A 126 -3.99 4.38 0.90
CA TYR A 126 -3.63 5.13 -0.31
C TYR A 126 -3.26 4.19 -1.46
N ASP A 127 -2.44 3.18 -1.21
CA ASP A 127 -2.10 2.18 -2.21
C ASP A 127 -3.35 1.53 -2.83
N ARG A 128 -4.28 1.09 -2.00
CA ARG A 128 -5.54 0.50 -2.46
C ARG A 128 -6.41 1.50 -3.23
N ALA A 129 -6.44 2.76 -2.81
CA ALA A 129 -7.18 3.82 -3.49
C ALA A 129 -6.60 4.09 -4.89
N PHE A 130 -5.28 4.11 -5.04
CA PHE A 130 -4.60 4.27 -6.32
C PHE A 130 -4.60 3.00 -7.17
N GLY A 131 -5.04 1.88 -6.61
CA GLY A 131 -5.17 0.60 -7.31
C GLY A 131 -3.94 -0.29 -7.19
N TYR A 132 -3.00 0.04 -6.31
CA TYR A 132 -1.92 -0.86 -5.98
C TYR A 132 -2.40 -1.96 -5.04
N GLY A 133 -1.83 -3.17 -5.21
CA GLY A 133 -2.26 -4.37 -4.48
C GLY A 133 -1.09 -5.23 -4.03
N LEU A 134 -1.42 -6.35 -3.39
CA LEU A 134 -0.42 -7.38 -3.11
C LEU A 134 0.15 -7.95 -4.41
N ARG A 135 1.34 -8.52 -4.33
CA ARG A 135 2.06 -9.10 -5.47
C ARG A 135 1.88 -10.61 -5.55
N THR A 136 1.91 -11.15 -6.77
CA THR A 136 2.05 -12.59 -7.00
C THR A 136 3.47 -13.04 -6.63
N LYS A 137 3.72 -14.35 -6.61
CA LYS A 137 5.08 -14.89 -6.32
C LYS A 137 6.10 -14.45 -7.37
N GLU A 138 5.65 -14.23 -8.60
CA GLU A 138 6.47 -13.76 -9.73
C GLU A 138 6.72 -12.23 -9.68
N GLY A 139 6.08 -11.50 -8.77
CA GLY A 139 6.27 -10.06 -8.56
C GLY A 139 5.25 -9.17 -9.27
N PHE A 140 4.28 -9.72 -9.99
CA PHE A 140 3.24 -8.93 -10.64
C PHE A 140 2.12 -8.55 -9.66
N GLN A 141 1.43 -7.47 -9.98
CA GLN A 141 0.29 -7.02 -9.18
C GLN A 141 -0.86 -8.02 -9.28
N ARG A 142 -1.46 -8.36 -8.14
CA ARG A 142 -2.70 -9.15 -8.12
C ARG A 142 -3.87 -8.27 -8.58
N GLY A 143 -4.64 -8.76 -9.55
CA GLY A 143 -5.84 -8.11 -10.05
C GLY A 143 -6.99 -8.06 -9.02
#